data_684988d59f6ab8e90ec1c35ba4c2bbe2
#
_entry.id   684988d59f6ab8e90ec1c35ba4c2bbe2
#
_cell.length_a   1.000
_cell.length_b   1.000
_cell.length_c   1.000
_cell.angle_alpha   90.00
_cell.angle_beta   90.00
_cell.angle_gamma   90.00
#
_symmetry.space_group_name_H-M   'P 1'
#
loop_
_entity.id
_entity.type
_entity.pdbx_description
1 polymer ?
#
loop_
_entity_poly.entity_id
_entity_poly.type
_entity_poly.pdbx_seq_one_letter_code
_entity_poly.pdbx_strand_id
1 'polypeptide(L)'
;MSAAKVLLQNNAFASALRPESARAVTPLLAALVAAKLAIQFAGINQYGFFRDELYYMACGEHLAWGYIDQPPLIALVSWLARHLLGNSMFSIRLFPILAGATVVGLTGMLAWEFGGGKLAQLLGATAVLLAPANLAFDSFLSMNAFEPLFWLLCAWIAVRIVNGASPVLWLAFGVVAGLGLENKHSMLVFGFAFAAGLILSGEGWLFKSKWIWIAAMIALLLFLPNLIWEARHGWPQVEVVRNAQRLKNVSISPLRFLFDQVLFLHPLELPLWLGGLAWCFLTVQGKRFRFLGWAYLIVLFLFISMHGKSYYPLPYYPMLMAAGGVAFERLVSARNRRSLAVAFPLIMVIGGVATIPFGVPVLPVATFLRYSSGLPMFQVRVESDPKVSLPQLYADMFGWKNMANVVSDVYHKIPAGERSRCAILAGNYGEAGAIDYYGPKLGLPKAISGHNSYFDWGPRNYTGECVIIFGDPTEQLTKFFGEVEQVATISNPHAMDVEQNVPVFVCRKPDAPLATIWPHFKMII
;
A
#
# COMPACT_ATOMS: atom_id res chain seq x y z
N MET A 1 31.37 16.26 -29.89
CA MET A 1 32.07 16.01 -28.61
C MET A 1 31.92 14.54 -28.27
N SER A 2 33.04 13.82 -28.00
CA SER A 2 33.03 12.38 -27.71
C SER A 2 32.30 12.13 -26.38
N ALA A 3 31.49 11.05 -26.31
CA ALA A 3 30.79 10.60 -25.11
C ALA A 3 31.73 10.46 -23.89
N ALA A 4 33.01 10.12 -24.12
CA ALA A 4 34.04 10.06 -23.08
C ALA A 4 34.37 11.44 -22.47
N LYS A 5 34.35 12.53 -23.25
CA LYS A 5 34.58 13.88 -22.73
C LYS A 5 33.40 14.40 -21.87
N VAL A 6 32.18 14.04 -22.23
CA VAL A 6 30.99 14.35 -21.45
C VAL A 6 30.98 13.56 -20.13
N LEU A 7 31.39 12.29 -20.14
CA LEU A 7 31.54 11.46 -18.95
C LEU A 7 32.63 11.97 -18.00
N LEU A 8 33.78 12.41 -18.52
CA LEU A 8 34.88 12.96 -17.71
C LEU A 8 34.53 14.34 -17.12
N GLN A 9 33.85 15.21 -17.86
CA GLN A 9 33.33 16.47 -17.32
C GLN A 9 32.25 16.24 -16.25
N ASN A 10 31.37 15.27 -16.45
CA ASN A 10 30.35 14.92 -15.48
C ASN A 10 30.92 14.32 -14.18
N ASN A 11 31.97 13.49 -14.26
CA ASN A 11 32.64 12.93 -13.09
C ASN A 11 33.43 13.99 -12.30
N ALA A 12 34.11 14.91 -12.96
CA ALA A 12 34.80 16.01 -12.31
C ALA A 12 33.82 16.99 -11.65
N PHE A 13 32.67 17.24 -12.26
CA PHE A 13 31.62 18.08 -11.70
C PHE A 13 30.91 17.39 -10.54
N ALA A 14 30.67 16.07 -10.62
CA ALA A 14 30.06 15.29 -9.55
C ALA A 14 30.98 15.18 -8.31
N SER A 15 32.30 15.06 -8.50
CA SER A 15 33.27 15.07 -7.40
C SER A 15 33.43 16.44 -6.75
N ALA A 16 33.35 17.52 -7.54
CA ALA A 16 33.39 18.91 -7.05
C ALA A 16 32.13 19.33 -6.27
N LEU A 17 31.00 18.64 -6.49
CA LEU A 17 29.74 18.89 -5.78
C LEU A 17 29.59 18.09 -4.49
N ARG A 18 30.45 17.12 -4.21
CA ARG A 18 30.46 16.35 -2.96
C ARG A 18 31.36 17.06 -1.95
N PRO A 19 30.81 17.74 -0.93
CA PRO A 19 31.64 18.20 0.19
C PRO A 19 32.33 16.97 0.80
N GLU A 20 33.62 17.05 1.13
CA GLU A 20 34.35 15.97 1.81
C GLU A 20 33.68 15.57 3.16
N SER A 21 32.91 16.48 3.74
CA SER A 21 32.08 16.23 4.93
C SER A 21 30.78 15.47 4.68
N ALA A 22 30.42 15.17 3.42
CA ALA A 22 29.15 14.58 3.04
C ALA A 22 29.21 13.04 2.91
N ARG A 23 30.09 12.36 3.63
CA ARG A 23 29.98 10.90 3.83
C ARG A 23 28.60 10.61 4.43
N ALA A 24 27.94 9.59 3.90
CA ALA A 24 26.63 9.17 4.38
C ALA A 24 26.61 9.18 5.92
N VAL A 25 25.60 9.84 6.51
CA VAL A 25 25.43 9.92 7.97
C VAL A 25 24.88 8.59 8.45
N THR A 26 25.60 7.51 8.09
CA THR A 26 25.15 6.12 8.28
C THR A 26 24.65 5.83 9.69
N PRO A 27 25.33 6.25 10.79
CA PRO A 27 24.82 5.97 12.14
C PRO A 27 23.50 6.68 12.45
N LEU A 28 23.33 7.93 12.00
CA LEU A 28 22.11 8.69 12.25
C LEU A 28 20.94 8.21 11.39
N LEU A 29 21.19 7.81 10.14
CA LEU A 29 20.18 7.17 9.30
C LEU A 29 19.77 5.82 9.90
N ALA A 30 20.72 5.04 10.40
CA ALA A 30 20.43 3.79 11.09
C ALA A 30 19.57 4.03 12.35
N ALA A 31 19.81 5.12 13.09
CA ALA A 31 18.97 5.50 14.23
C ALA A 31 17.54 5.86 13.81
N LEU A 32 17.35 6.57 12.69
CA LEU A 32 16.01 6.84 12.15
C LEU A 32 15.29 5.57 11.67
N VAL A 33 16.01 4.66 11.01
CA VAL A 33 15.50 3.33 10.65
C VAL A 33 15.08 2.55 11.90
N ALA A 34 15.91 2.53 12.94
CA ALA A 34 15.59 1.89 14.22
C ALA A 34 14.37 2.54 14.90
N ALA A 35 14.24 3.87 14.84
CA ALA A 35 13.07 4.59 15.35
C ALA A 35 11.79 4.20 14.59
N LYS A 36 11.85 4.07 13.25
CA LYS A 36 10.73 3.56 12.44
C LYS A 36 10.30 2.18 12.89
N LEU A 37 11.26 1.27 13.05
CA LEU A 37 11.00 -0.09 13.55
C LEU A 37 10.36 -0.07 14.93
N ALA A 38 10.88 0.74 15.86
CA ALA A 38 10.36 0.85 17.22
C ALA A 38 8.92 1.35 17.24
N ILE A 39 8.58 2.38 16.46
CA ILE A 39 7.22 2.91 16.34
C ILE A 39 6.27 1.83 15.80
N GLN A 40 6.63 1.13 14.75
CA GLN A 40 5.80 0.09 14.14
C GLN A 40 5.59 -1.10 15.08
N PHE A 41 6.66 -1.56 15.72
CA PHE A 41 6.56 -2.68 16.67
C PHE A 41 5.74 -2.33 17.92
N ALA A 42 5.70 -1.06 18.35
CA ALA A 42 4.86 -0.63 19.46
C ALA A 42 3.36 -0.81 19.19
N GLY A 43 2.93 -0.70 17.93
CA GLY A 43 1.52 -0.86 17.52
C GLY A 43 1.15 -2.23 16.97
N ILE A 44 2.11 -3.14 16.75
CA ILE A 44 1.95 -4.33 15.90
C ILE A 44 0.82 -5.28 16.35
N ASN A 45 0.54 -5.39 17.65
CA ASN A 45 -0.47 -6.27 18.23
C ASN A 45 -1.62 -5.52 18.94
N GLN A 46 -1.68 -4.19 18.81
CA GLN A 46 -2.64 -3.40 19.58
C GLN A 46 -4.08 -3.59 19.10
N TYR A 47 -4.29 -3.70 17.77
CA TYR A 47 -5.57 -3.99 17.15
C TYR A 47 -5.49 -5.32 16.39
N GLY A 48 -6.63 -5.78 15.81
CA GLY A 48 -6.70 -7.02 15.05
C GLY A 48 -6.00 -6.97 13.69
N PHE A 49 -6.21 -8.00 12.89
CA PHE A 49 -5.80 -7.99 11.48
C PHE A 49 -6.61 -6.97 10.70
N PHE A 50 -5.95 -6.28 9.77
CA PHE A 50 -6.65 -5.48 8.77
C PHE A 50 -7.36 -6.42 7.78
N ARG A 51 -8.53 -6.02 7.27
CA ARG A 51 -9.36 -6.82 6.37
C ARG A 51 -8.57 -7.50 5.25
N ASP A 52 -7.73 -6.73 4.56
CA ASP A 52 -6.96 -7.24 3.42
C ASP A 52 -5.86 -8.24 3.84
N GLU A 53 -5.32 -8.15 5.07
CA GLU A 53 -4.34 -9.13 5.57
C GLU A 53 -4.94 -10.54 5.59
N LEU A 54 -6.20 -10.67 6.02
CA LEU A 54 -6.93 -11.94 6.04
C LEU A 54 -7.11 -12.51 4.64
N TYR A 55 -7.43 -11.65 3.68
CA TYR A 55 -7.55 -12.03 2.28
C TYR A 55 -6.21 -12.43 1.67
N TYR A 56 -5.14 -11.67 1.89
CA TYR A 56 -3.81 -12.03 1.38
C TYR A 56 -3.26 -13.32 1.99
N MET A 57 -3.67 -13.65 3.23
CA MET A 57 -3.36 -14.95 3.82
C MET A 57 -4.07 -16.08 3.09
N ALA A 58 -5.33 -15.90 2.72
CA ALA A 58 -6.06 -16.87 1.90
C ALA A 58 -5.46 -16.99 0.49
N CYS A 59 -5.10 -15.87 -0.16
CA CYS A 59 -4.38 -15.90 -1.44
C CYS A 59 -3.04 -16.64 -1.34
N GLY A 60 -2.32 -16.51 -0.22
CA GLY A 60 -1.09 -17.25 0.06
C GLY A 60 -1.29 -18.77 0.17
N GLU A 61 -2.48 -19.23 0.55
CA GLU A 61 -2.83 -20.66 0.53
C GLU A 61 -3.18 -21.17 -0.88
N HIS A 62 -3.47 -20.25 -1.82
CA HIS A 62 -3.86 -20.52 -3.20
C HIS A 62 -2.91 -19.81 -4.19
N LEU A 63 -1.58 -20.09 -4.10
CA LEU A 63 -0.58 -19.39 -4.93
C LEU A 63 -0.89 -19.53 -6.43
N ALA A 64 -0.98 -18.40 -7.10
CA ALA A 64 -1.24 -18.27 -8.53
C ALA A 64 -0.40 -17.13 -9.11
N TRP A 65 -0.34 -17.01 -10.43
CA TRP A 65 0.38 -15.93 -11.11
C TRP A 65 -0.42 -14.62 -11.20
N GLY A 66 -1.61 -14.58 -10.61
CA GLY A 66 -2.47 -13.42 -10.50
C GLY A 66 -3.71 -13.74 -9.69
N TYR A 67 -4.42 -12.69 -9.31
CA TYR A 67 -5.67 -12.73 -8.58
C TYR A 67 -6.61 -11.70 -9.18
N ILE A 68 -7.90 -11.79 -8.88
CA ILE A 68 -8.93 -10.93 -9.47
C ILE A 68 -8.60 -9.42 -9.32
N ASP A 69 -8.04 -9.01 -8.18
CA ASP A 69 -7.83 -7.62 -7.81
C ASP A 69 -6.36 -7.23 -7.60
N GLN A 70 -5.41 -8.17 -7.84
CA GLN A 70 -3.99 -7.91 -7.53
C GLN A 70 -3.01 -8.84 -8.24
N PRO A 71 -1.76 -8.38 -8.48
CA PRO A 71 -0.65 -9.22 -8.87
C PRO A 71 -0.19 -10.16 -7.74
N PRO A 72 0.66 -11.17 -8.03
CA PRO A 72 0.95 -12.29 -7.12
C PRO A 72 1.89 -11.99 -5.95
N LEU A 73 2.67 -10.90 -5.98
CA LEU A 73 3.76 -10.71 -5.01
C LEU A 73 3.26 -10.65 -3.56
N ILE A 74 2.13 -10.01 -3.30
CA ILE A 74 1.60 -9.88 -1.94
C ILE A 74 1.17 -11.23 -1.35
N ALA A 75 0.59 -12.12 -2.18
CA ALA A 75 0.24 -13.48 -1.77
C ALA A 75 1.49 -14.31 -1.49
N LEU A 76 2.54 -14.16 -2.32
CA LEU A 76 3.84 -14.81 -2.09
C LEU A 76 4.49 -14.32 -0.79
N VAL A 77 4.46 -13.01 -0.51
CA VAL A 77 4.97 -12.45 0.76
C VAL A 77 4.20 -13.00 1.95
N SER A 78 2.87 -13.07 1.86
CA SER A 78 2.04 -13.67 2.90
C SER A 78 2.37 -15.15 3.12
N TRP A 79 2.53 -15.90 2.04
CA TRP A 79 2.94 -17.31 2.10
C TRP A 79 4.30 -17.48 2.78
N LEU A 80 5.32 -16.70 2.35
CA LEU A 80 6.67 -16.72 2.95
C LEU A 80 6.62 -16.38 4.45
N ALA A 81 5.89 -15.30 4.81
CA ALA A 81 5.75 -14.87 6.20
C ALA A 81 5.24 -16.00 7.09
N ARG A 82 4.16 -16.67 6.66
CA ARG A 82 3.51 -17.74 7.41
C ARG A 82 4.35 -19.01 7.50
N HIS A 83 5.06 -19.38 6.42
CA HIS A 83 5.89 -20.59 6.40
C HIS A 83 7.20 -20.42 7.15
N LEU A 84 7.81 -19.22 7.11
CA LEU A 84 9.10 -18.98 7.77
C LEU A 84 8.95 -18.59 9.25
N LEU A 85 7.88 -17.83 9.58
CA LEU A 85 7.74 -17.19 10.90
C LEU A 85 6.46 -17.60 11.65
N GLY A 86 5.62 -18.45 11.03
CA GLY A 86 4.37 -18.92 11.61
C GLY A 86 3.19 -17.96 11.47
N ASN A 87 2.03 -18.35 12.03
CA ASN A 87 0.76 -17.66 11.90
C ASN A 87 0.56 -16.64 13.02
N SER A 88 1.17 -15.45 12.91
CA SER A 88 0.99 -14.36 13.88
C SER A 88 0.93 -13.00 13.18
N MET A 89 0.39 -11.97 13.85
CA MET A 89 0.45 -10.59 13.34
C MET A 89 1.89 -10.13 13.13
N PHE A 90 2.80 -10.52 14.03
CA PHE A 90 4.22 -10.22 13.87
C PHE A 90 4.78 -10.77 12.56
N SER A 91 4.49 -12.02 12.24
CA SER A 91 4.97 -12.68 11.02
C SER A 91 4.49 -11.96 9.77
N ILE A 92 3.19 -11.64 9.72
CA ILE A 92 2.55 -10.99 8.57
C ILE A 92 3.03 -9.54 8.40
N ARG A 93 3.19 -8.79 9.50
CA ARG A 93 3.52 -7.36 9.49
C ARG A 93 5.01 -7.06 9.44
N LEU A 94 5.88 -8.05 9.67
CA LEU A 94 7.33 -7.84 9.63
C LEU A 94 7.82 -7.32 8.27
N PHE A 95 7.35 -7.90 7.17
CA PHE A 95 7.82 -7.53 5.83
C PHE A 95 7.43 -6.10 5.42
N PRO A 96 6.17 -5.64 5.57
CA PRO A 96 5.81 -4.23 5.32
C PRO A 96 6.58 -3.26 6.23
N ILE A 97 6.78 -3.61 7.51
CA ILE A 97 7.58 -2.79 8.44
C ILE A 97 9.02 -2.65 7.96
N LEU A 98 9.65 -3.73 7.50
CA LEU A 98 11.01 -3.70 6.95
C LEU A 98 11.09 -2.90 5.64
N ALA A 99 10.07 -3.02 4.77
CA ALA A 99 10.00 -2.23 3.55
C ALA A 99 9.94 -0.73 3.86
N GLY A 100 9.04 -0.30 4.75
CA GLY A 100 8.93 1.10 5.18
C GLY A 100 10.18 1.63 5.86
N ALA A 101 10.82 0.83 6.72
CA ALA A 101 12.10 1.19 7.35
C ALA A 101 13.22 1.36 6.32
N THR A 102 13.23 0.51 5.27
CA THR A 102 14.18 0.64 4.15
C THR A 102 13.93 1.92 3.35
N VAL A 103 12.68 2.31 3.12
CA VAL A 103 12.31 3.57 2.44
C VAL A 103 12.86 4.78 3.19
N VAL A 104 12.79 4.80 4.53
CA VAL A 104 13.37 5.87 5.37
C VAL A 104 14.88 6.00 5.12
N GLY A 105 15.63 4.90 5.21
CA GLY A 105 17.08 4.90 4.98
C GLY A 105 17.45 5.30 3.56
N LEU A 106 16.74 4.74 2.58
CA LEU A 106 16.99 4.98 1.15
C LEU A 106 16.67 6.43 0.74
N THR A 107 15.68 7.08 1.39
CA THR A 107 15.39 8.50 1.18
C THR A 107 16.57 9.39 1.61
N GLY A 108 17.19 9.11 2.75
CA GLY A 108 18.40 9.80 3.17
C GLY A 108 19.57 9.58 2.21
N MET A 109 19.75 8.34 1.71
CA MET A 109 20.75 8.03 0.68
C MET A 109 20.48 8.75 -0.65
N LEU A 110 19.22 8.89 -1.05
CA LEU A 110 18.84 9.64 -2.24
C LEU A 110 19.16 11.14 -2.09
N ALA A 111 18.90 11.72 -0.91
CA ALA A 111 19.28 13.10 -0.61
C ALA A 111 20.80 13.30 -0.75
N TRP A 112 21.60 12.33 -0.35
CA TRP A 112 23.05 12.34 -0.56
C TRP A 112 23.43 12.26 -2.05
N GLU A 113 22.77 11.40 -2.84
CA GLU A 113 22.99 11.33 -4.30
C GLU A 113 22.62 12.64 -5.02
N PHE A 114 21.68 13.41 -4.48
CA PHE A 114 21.37 14.77 -4.95
C PHE A 114 22.41 15.83 -4.52
N GLY A 115 23.45 15.45 -3.79
CA GLY A 115 24.51 16.32 -3.29
C GLY A 115 24.14 17.05 -2.00
N GLY A 116 23.21 16.51 -1.22
CA GLY A 116 22.87 16.99 0.12
C GLY A 116 23.87 16.54 1.19
N GLY A 117 24.07 17.39 2.19
CA GLY A 117 24.86 17.09 3.38
C GLY A 117 24.07 16.36 4.46
N LYS A 118 24.52 16.50 5.71
CA LYS A 118 23.91 15.83 6.88
C LYS A 118 22.47 16.25 7.12
N LEU A 119 22.22 17.56 7.06
CA LEU A 119 20.89 18.11 7.33
C LEU A 119 19.88 17.65 6.27
N ALA A 120 20.27 17.65 4.99
CA ALA A 120 19.41 17.18 3.91
C ALA A 120 19.01 15.73 4.06
N GLN A 121 19.98 14.85 4.35
CA GLN A 121 19.76 13.41 4.54
C GLN A 121 18.81 13.14 5.71
N LEU A 122 19.07 13.76 6.87
CA LEU A 122 18.26 13.58 8.07
C LEU A 122 16.86 14.16 7.89
N LEU A 123 16.73 15.34 7.29
CA LEU A 123 15.43 15.99 7.11
C LEU A 123 14.53 15.20 6.19
N GLY A 124 15.05 14.75 5.02
CA GLY A 124 14.29 13.91 4.09
C GLY A 124 13.88 12.57 4.69
N ALA A 125 14.79 11.90 5.40
CA ALA A 125 14.50 10.62 6.07
C ALA A 125 13.51 10.78 7.22
N THR A 126 13.60 11.86 8.02
CA THR A 126 12.67 12.15 9.12
C THR A 126 11.27 12.46 8.60
N ALA A 127 11.14 13.16 7.48
CA ALA A 127 9.84 13.43 6.86
C ALA A 127 9.15 12.12 6.48
N VAL A 128 9.84 11.22 5.79
CA VAL A 128 9.28 9.89 5.44
C VAL A 128 8.95 9.05 6.68
N LEU A 129 9.80 9.11 7.71
CA LEU A 129 9.57 8.42 8.99
C LEU A 129 8.25 8.84 9.65
N LEU A 130 7.93 10.14 9.62
CA LEU A 130 6.84 10.74 10.38
C LEU A 130 5.57 10.97 9.56
N ALA A 131 5.61 10.78 8.23
CA ALA A 131 4.43 10.89 7.38
C ALA A 131 3.34 9.89 7.80
N PRO A 132 2.13 10.35 8.23
CA PRO A 132 1.09 9.46 8.74
C PRO A 132 0.69 8.34 7.77
N ALA A 133 0.62 8.64 6.48
CA ALA A 133 0.27 7.64 5.48
C ALA A 133 1.34 6.55 5.31
N ASN A 134 2.64 6.91 5.38
CA ASN A 134 3.71 5.91 5.36
C ASN A 134 3.70 5.06 6.63
N LEU A 135 3.37 5.66 7.78
CA LEU A 135 3.20 4.93 9.02
C LEU A 135 2.02 3.96 8.92
N ALA A 136 0.91 4.40 8.35
CA ALA A 136 -0.29 3.61 8.17
C ALA A 136 -0.07 2.40 7.26
N PHE A 137 0.40 2.63 6.03
CA PHE A 137 0.59 1.54 5.06
C PHE A 137 1.66 0.53 5.47
N ASP A 138 2.67 0.95 6.23
CA ASP A 138 3.72 0.06 6.74
C ASP A 138 3.26 -0.75 7.98
N SER A 139 2.10 -0.43 8.58
CA SER A 139 1.61 -1.07 9.81
C SER A 139 0.85 -2.38 9.59
N PHE A 140 0.49 -2.70 8.34
CA PHE A 140 -0.20 -3.93 7.96
C PHE A 140 0.26 -4.42 6.59
N LEU A 141 0.05 -5.71 6.32
CA LEU A 141 0.42 -6.29 5.04
C LEU A 141 -0.49 -5.77 3.93
N SER A 142 0.08 -4.99 3.01
CA SER A 142 -0.59 -4.56 1.78
C SER A 142 0.42 -4.25 0.68
N MET A 143 -0.04 -4.25 -0.56
CA MET A 143 0.77 -3.83 -1.71
C MET A 143 1.29 -2.39 -1.55
N ASN A 144 0.53 -1.54 -0.85
CA ASN A 144 0.87 -0.13 -0.64
C ASN A 144 2.13 0.06 0.22
N ALA A 145 2.48 -0.90 1.08
CA ALA A 145 3.71 -0.85 1.89
C ALA A 145 4.98 -1.05 1.05
N PHE A 146 4.91 -1.85 -0.01
CA PHE A 146 6.06 -2.17 -0.87
C PHE A 146 6.20 -1.22 -2.05
N GLU A 147 5.13 -0.59 -2.49
CA GLU A 147 5.10 0.29 -3.65
C GLU A 147 6.10 1.45 -3.54
N PRO A 148 6.21 2.19 -2.39
CA PRO A 148 7.22 3.24 -2.22
C PRO A 148 8.65 2.71 -2.34
N LEU A 149 8.91 1.49 -1.88
CA LEU A 149 10.24 0.88 -1.96
C LEU A 149 10.65 0.65 -3.41
N PHE A 150 9.77 0.08 -4.25
CA PHE A 150 10.06 -0.18 -5.66
C PHE A 150 10.26 1.11 -6.45
N TRP A 151 9.38 2.11 -6.25
CA TRP A 151 9.50 3.38 -6.94
C TRP A 151 10.78 4.13 -6.56
N LEU A 152 11.08 4.17 -5.26
CA LEU A 152 12.28 4.85 -4.74
C LEU A 152 13.57 4.14 -5.16
N LEU A 153 13.61 2.81 -5.18
CA LEU A 153 14.76 2.04 -5.69
C LEU A 153 15.00 2.33 -7.17
N CYS A 154 13.96 2.33 -7.99
CA CYS A 154 14.05 2.70 -9.41
C CYS A 154 14.61 4.11 -9.58
N ALA A 155 14.08 5.09 -8.84
CA ALA A 155 14.55 6.47 -8.88
C ALA A 155 16.02 6.60 -8.41
N TRP A 156 16.38 5.91 -7.32
CA TRP A 156 17.75 5.90 -6.79
C TRP A 156 18.76 5.33 -7.80
N ILE A 157 18.45 4.21 -8.44
CA ILE A 157 19.28 3.61 -9.49
C ILE A 157 19.46 4.59 -10.66
N ALA A 158 18.37 5.19 -11.13
CA ALA A 158 18.43 6.14 -12.23
C ALA A 158 19.26 7.39 -11.88
N VAL A 159 19.09 7.93 -10.68
CA VAL A 159 19.89 9.07 -10.17
C VAL A 159 21.38 8.72 -10.14
N ARG A 160 21.75 7.51 -9.70
CA ARG A 160 23.13 7.04 -9.73
C ARG A 160 23.69 6.96 -11.14
N ILE A 161 22.92 6.47 -12.11
CA ILE A 161 23.32 6.42 -13.51
C ILE A 161 23.52 7.84 -14.06
N VAL A 162 22.59 8.74 -13.79
CA VAL A 162 22.71 10.16 -14.13
C VAL A 162 23.94 10.80 -13.48
N ASN A 163 24.30 10.37 -12.25
CA ASN A 163 25.52 10.80 -11.55
C ASN A 163 26.82 10.15 -12.09
N GLY A 164 26.73 9.34 -13.15
CA GLY A 164 27.90 8.73 -13.81
C GLY A 164 28.24 7.31 -13.34
N ALA A 165 27.36 6.66 -12.59
CA ALA A 165 27.52 5.24 -12.30
C ALA A 165 27.35 4.39 -13.57
N SER A 166 27.80 3.13 -13.52
CA SER A 166 27.76 2.22 -14.66
C SER A 166 26.35 2.06 -15.23
N PRO A 167 26.15 2.19 -16.56
CA PRO A 167 24.85 1.93 -17.21
C PRO A 167 24.32 0.51 -17.01
N VAL A 168 25.17 -0.44 -16.61
CA VAL A 168 24.76 -1.81 -16.27
C VAL A 168 23.75 -1.84 -15.10
N LEU A 169 23.72 -0.80 -14.26
CA LEU A 169 22.71 -0.66 -13.20
C LEU A 169 21.28 -0.62 -13.73
N TRP A 170 21.05 -0.34 -15.02
CA TRP A 170 19.74 -0.51 -15.62
C TRP A 170 19.20 -1.94 -15.48
N LEU A 171 20.06 -2.95 -15.43
CA LEU A 171 19.62 -4.34 -15.19
C LEU A 171 18.92 -4.46 -13.83
N ALA A 172 19.51 -3.86 -12.79
CA ALA A 172 18.89 -3.82 -11.45
C ALA A 172 17.57 -3.03 -11.47
N PHE A 173 17.52 -1.90 -12.22
CA PHE A 173 16.27 -1.17 -12.45
C PHE A 173 15.19 -2.08 -13.05
N GLY A 174 15.53 -2.86 -14.08
CA GLY A 174 14.60 -3.79 -14.73
C GLY A 174 14.05 -4.85 -13.76
N VAL A 175 14.90 -5.41 -12.92
CA VAL A 175 14.46 -6.37 -11.88
C VAL A 175 13.52 -5.70 -10.88
N VAL A 176 13.90 -4.54 -10.34
CA VAL A 176 13.08 -3.79 -9.38
C VAL A 176 11.74 -3.38 -9.99
N ALA A 177 11.74 -2.90 -11.24
CA ALA A 177 10.52 -2.52 -11.95
C ALA A 177 9.60 -3.73 -12.20
N GLY A 178 10.19 -4.87 -12.59
CA GLY A 178 9.42 -6.12 -12.78
C GLY A 178 8.78 -6.61 -11.47
N LEU A 179 9.54 -6.64 -10.38
CA LEU A 179 8.98 -6.97 -9.05
C LEU A 179 7.93 -5.94 -8.59
N GLY A 180 8.12 -4.67 -8.93
CA GLY A 180 7.13 -3.63 -8.68
C GLY A 180 5.82 -3.85 -9.46
N LEU A 181 5.88 -4.35 -10.69
CA LEU A 181 4.71 -4.77 -11.48
C LEU A 181 3.99 -5.97 -10.87
N GLU A 182 4.75 -6.94 -10.36
CA GLU A 182 4.22 -8.09 -9.62
C GLU A 182 3.64 -7.70 -8.25
N ASN A 183 3.96 -6.51 -7.74
CA ASN A 183 3.35 -5.96 -6.52
C ASN A 183 2.06 -5.20 -6.83
N LYS A 184 2.10 -4.29 -7.83
CA LYS A 184 0.92 -3.44 -8.14
C LYS A 184 1.03 -2.82 -9.53
N HIS A 185 -0.08 -2.86 -10.28
CA HIS A 185 -0.13 -2.35 -11.66
C HIS A 185 0.11 -0.82 -11.78
N SER A 186 -0.02 -0.04 -10.69
CA SER A 186 0.36 1.38 -10.67
C SER A 186 1.84 1.64 -10.99
N MET A 187 2.70 0.62 -10.91
CA MET A 187 4.07 0.67 -11.41
C MET A 187 4.14 1.00 -12.92
N LEU A 188 3.09 0.67 -13.71
CA LEU A 188 2.98 1.10 -15.12
C LEU A 188 2.83 2.62 -15.22
N VAL A 189 2.04 3.24 -14.32
CA VAL A 189 1.88 4.70 -14.27
C VAL A 189 3.21 5.37 -13.92
N PHE A 190 3.94 4.83 -12.93
CA PHE A 190 5.29 5.29 -12.61
C PHE A 190 6.25 5.15 -13.79
N GLY A 191 6.29 3.98 -14.44
CA GLY A 191 7.18 3.72 -15.58
C GLY A 191 6.92 4.67 -16.76
N PHE A 192 5.64 4.89 -17.08
CA PHE A 192 5.25 5.85 -18.10
C PHE A 192 5.67 7.29 -17.74
N ALA A 193 5.33 7.72 -16.53
CA ALA A 193 5.66 9.07 -16.05
C ALA A 193 7.18 9.30 -15.97
N PHE A 194 7.92 8.27 -15.54
CA PHE A 194 9.37 8.29 -15.48
C PHE A 194 10.00 8.43 -16.90
N ALA A 195 9.57 7.63 -17.87
CA ALA A 195 10.03 7.71 -19.24
C ALA A 195 9.70 9.06 -19.88
N ALA A 196 8.47 9.55 -19.70
CA ALA A 196 8.06 10.87 -20.17
C ALA A 196 8.87 11.98 -19.49
N GLY A 197 9.13 11.87 -18.20
CA GLY A 197 9.99 12.80 -17.45
C GLY A 197 11.41 12.87 -18.00
N LEU A 198 12.02 11.74 -18.36
CA LEU A 198 13.34 11.70 -19.00
C LEU A 198 13.33 12.44 -20.34
N ILE A 199 12.29 12.29 -21.15
CA ILE A 199 12.16 12.99 -22.44
C ILE A 199 12.01 14.50 -22.20
N LEU A 200 11.09 14.91 -21.35
CA LEU A 200 10.77 16.33 -21.08
C LEU A 200 11.92 17.08 -20.41
N SER A 201 12.79 16.39 -19.69
CA SER A 201 13.95 16.99 -19.03
C SER A 201 15.18 17.15 -19.94
N GLY A 202 15.16 16.58 -21.15
CA GLY A 202 16.31 16.52 -22.05
C GLY A 202 17.26 15.35 -21.78
N GLU A 203 16.93 14.46 -20.85
CA GLU A 203 17.70 13.25 -20.53
C GLU A 203 17.34 12.07 -21.46
N GLY A 204 16.59 12.32 -22.53
CA GLY A 204 16.19 11.33 -23.54
C GLY A 204 17.37 10.60 -24.22
N TRP A 205 18.59 11.13 -24.11
CA TRP A 205 19.80 10.44 -24.58
C TRP A 205 20.04 9.10 -23.86
N LEU A 206 19.49 8.91 -22.65
CA LEU A 206 19.57 7.64 -21.91
C LEU A 206 18.92 6.48 -22.68
N PHE A 207 17.91 6.75 -23.51
CA PHE A 207 17.28 5.74 -24.37
C PHE A 207 18.18 5.23 -25.50
N LYS A 208 19.33 5.89 -25.77
CA LYS A 208 20.37 5.38 -26.68
C LYS A 208 21.16 4.22 -26.06
N SER A 209 21.10 4.03 -24.75
CA SER A 209 21.77 2.94 -24.07
C SER A 209 21.01 1.63 -24.28
N LYS A 210 21.67 0.58 -24.75
CA LYS A 210 21.08 -0.76 -24.86
C LYS A 210 20.57 -1.29 -23.51
N TRP A 211 21.17 -0.87 -22.41
CA TRP A 211 20.88 -1.37 -21.08
C TRP A 211 19.49 -0.98 -20.59
N ILE A 212 18.95 0.17 -20.99
CA ILE A 212 17.57 0.56 -20.63
C ILE A 212 16.53 -0.34 -21.31
N TRP A 213 16.81 -0.77 -22.56
CA TRP A 213 15.94 -1.68 -23.29
C TRP A 213 16.02 -3.11 -22.75
N ILE A 214 17.21 -3.55 -22.34
CA ILE A 214 17.38 -4.83 -21.65
C ILE A 214 16.64 -4.78 -20.30
N ALA A 215 16.68 -3.67 -19.56
CA ALA A 215 15.92 -3.47 -18.33
C ALA A 215 14.41 -3.56 -18.58
N ALA A 216 13.90 -2.91 -19.62
CA ALA A 216 12.50 -3.02 -20.01
C ALA A 216 12.10 -4.47 -20.36
N MET A 217 12.98 -5.19 -21.05
CA MET A 217 12.78 -6.61 -21.35
C MET A 217 12.75 -7.46 -20.07
N ILE A 218 13.67 -7.24 -19.13
CA ILE A 218 13.69 -7.95 -17.84
C ILE A 218 12.39 -7.68 -17.07
N ALA A 219 11.96 -6.41 -16.98
CA ALA A 219 10.72 -6.06 -16.31
C ALA A 219 9.51 -6.75 -16.96
N LEU A 220 9.44 -6.76 -18.29
CA LEU A 220 8.39 -7.43 -19.04
C LEU A 220 8.41 -8.96 -18.82
N LEU A 221 9.58 -9.59 -18.85
CA LEU A 221 9.71 -11.04 -18.64
C LEU A 221 9.30 -11.45 -17.22
N LEU A 222 9.62 -10.64 -16.21
CA LEU A 222 9.16 -10.88 -14.84
C LEU A 222 7.64 -10.71 -14.72
N PHE A 223 7.06 -9.72 -15.39
CA PHE A 223 5.62 -9.46 -15.37
C PHE A 223 4.80 -10.38 -16.28
N LEU A 224 5.44 -11.07 -17.23
CA LEU A 224 4.76 -11.88 -18.24
C LEU A 224 3.87 -12.99 -17.67
N PRO A 225 4.23 -13.71 -16.60
CA PRO A 225 3.35 -14.70 -15.99
C PRO A 225 2.02 -14.11 -15.51
N ASN A 226 2.05 -12.95 -14.88
CA ASN A 226 0.83 -12.24 -14.44
C ASN A 226 0.01 -11.77 -15.64
N LEU A 227 0.63 -11.20 -16.65
CA LEU A 227 -0.04 -10.76 -17.88
C LEU A 227 -0.75 -11.92 -18.62
N ILE A 228 -0.11 -13.10 -18.68
CA ILE A 228 -0.72 -14.30 -19.24
C ILE A 228 -1.90 -14.77 -18.39
N TRP A 229 -1.77 -14.70 -17.06
CA TRP A 229 -2.85 -15.06 -16.15
C TRP A 229 -4.06 -14.13 -16.34
N GLU A 230 -3.86 -12.81 -16.36
CA GLU A 230 -4.90 -11.79 -16.63
C GLU A 230 -5.63 -12.07 -17.95
N ALA A 231 -4.87 -12.33 -19.02
CA ALA A 231 -5.44 -12.60 -20.34
C ALA A 231 -6.30 -13.90 -20.35
N ARG A 232 -5.88 -14.94 -19.63
CA ARG A 232 -6.61 -16.21 -19.52
C ARG A 232 -7.88 -16.11 -18.68
N HIS A 233 -7.94 -15.16 -17.72
CA HIS A 233 -9.08 -14.93 -16.84
C HIS A 233 -9.98 -13.77 -17.30
N GLY A 234 -9.80 -13.26 -18.54
CA GLY A 234 -10.66 -12.23 -19.14
C GLY A 234 -10.42 -10.83 -18.59
N TRP A 235 -9.19 -10.53 -18.13
CA TRP A 235 -8.78 -9.22 -17.62
C TRP A 235 -9.56 -8.75 -16.39
N PRO A 236 -9.63 -9.55 -15.32
CA PRO A 236 -10.45 -9.24 -14.15
C PRO A 236 -10.06 -7.91 -13.48
N GLN A 237 -8.79 -7.52 -13.53
CA GLN A 237 -8.33 -6.23 -13.03
C GLN A 237 -9.05 -5.05 -13.69
N VAL A 238 -9.44 -5.16 -14.95
CA VAL A 238 -10.22 -4.09 -15.64
C VAL A 238 -11.64 -4.03 -15.07
N GLU A 239 -12.25 -5.17 -14.75
CA GLU A 239 -13.56 -5.24 -14.09
C GLU A 239 -13.50 -4.60 -12.69
N VAL A 240 -12.48 -4.96 -11.89
CA VAL A 240 -12.23 -4.37 -10.56
C VAL A 240 -12.11 -2.85 -10.63
N VAL A 241 -11.28 -2.31 -11.53
CA VAL A 241 -11.09 -0.86 -11.67
C VAL A 241 -12.40 -0.16 -12.02
N ARG A 242 -13.18 -0.70 -12.96
CA ARG A 242 -14.48 -0.12 -13.36
C ARG A 242 -15.50 -0.14 -12.22
N ASN A 243 -15.57 -1.27 -11.52
CA ASN A 243 -16.51 -1.42 -10.41
C ASN A 243 -16.10 -0.56 -9.21
N ALA A 244 -14.81 -0.51 -8.89
CA ALA A 244 -14.31 0.36 -7.83
C ALA A 244 -14.61 1.85 -8.09
N GLN A 245 -14.47 2.32 -9.34
CA GLN A 245 -14.82 3.69 -9.70
C GLN A 245 -16.33 3.99 -9.55
N ARG A 246 -17.19 2.99 -9.78
CA ARG A 246 -18.65 3.15 -9.73
C ARG A 246 -19.22 2.98 -8.32
N LEU A 247 -18.68 2.06 -7.53
CA LEU A 247 -19.33 1.57 -6.31
C LEU A 247 -18.55 1.91 -5.03
N LYS A 248 -17.21 2.06 -5.12
CA LYS A 248 -16.35 2.13 -3.94
C LYS A 248 -15.63 3.48 -3.78
N ASN A 249 -15.16 4.07 -4.89
CA ASN A 249 -14.37 5.28 -4.81
C ASN A 249 -15.23 6.50 -4.53
N VAL A 250 -14.80 7.34 -3.59
CA VAL A 250 -15.40 8.64 -3.37
C VAL A 250 -15.04 9.56 -4.53
N SER A 251 -16.04 10.16 -5.17
CA SER A 251 -15.78 11.22 -6.15
C SER A 251 -15.33 12.48 -5.43
N ILE A 252 -14.06 12.83 -5.60
CA ILE A 252 -13.47 14.04 -5.00
C ILE A 252 -13.03 15.02 -6.07
N SER A 253 -13.15 16.33 -5.77
CA SER A 253 -12.65 17.37 -6.68
C SER A 253 -11.12 17.34 -6.77
N PRO A 254 -10.52 17.83 -7.88
CA PRO A 254 -9.07 17.96 -8.00
C PRO A 254 -8.44 18.75 -6.84
N LEU A 255 -9.11 19.79 -6.36
CA LEU A 255 -8.64 20.58 -5.22
C LEU A 255 -8.63 19.77 -3.93
N ARG A 256 -9.68 18.96 -3.69
CA ARG A 256 -9.72 18.04 -2.54
C ARG A 256 -8.62 16.99 -2.64
N PHE A 257 -8.39 16.43 -3.83
CA PHE A 257 -7.31 15.48 -4.08
C PHE A 257 -5.94 16.07 -3.70
N LEU A 258 -5.67 17.32 -4.09
CA LEU A 258 -4.44 18.03 -3.73
C LEU A 258 -4.35 18.32 -2.22
N PHE A 259 -5.46 18.68 -1.60
CA PHE A 259 -5.51 18.93 -0.16
C PHE A 259 -5.24 17.64 0.65
N ASP A 260 -5.76 16.51 0.20
CA ASP A 260 -5.49 15.21 0.83
C ASP A 260 -3.99 14.88 0.83
N GLN A 261 -3.20 15.28 -0.21
CA GLN A 261 -1.75 15.09 -0.19
C GLN A 261 -1.10 15.77 1.02
N VAL A 262 -1.58 16.95 1.40
CA VAL A 262 -1.06 17.69 2.55
C VAL A 262 -1.40 16.97 3.87
N LEU A 263 -2.61 16.41 3.97
CA LEU A 263 -3.04 15.70 5.18
C LEU A 263 -2.33 14.35 5.35
N PHE A 264 -2.16 13.60 4.27
CA PHE A 264 -1.48 12.29 4.29
C PHE A 264 -0.02 12.37 4.74
N LEU A 265 0.65 13.50 4.48
CA LEU A 265 2.05 13.71 4.79
C LEU A 265 2.28 14.59 6.02
N HIS A 266 1.23 15.03 6.62
CA HIS A 266 1.04 16.12 7.58
C HIS A 266 1.47 17.53 7.08
N PRO A 267 0.70 18.60 7.47
CA PRO A 267 0.83 19.94 6.85
C PRO A 267 2.22 20.57 6.96
N LEU A 268 2.99 20.25 7.99
CA LEU A 268 4.31 20.85 8.22
C LEU A 268 5.39 20.31 7.25
N GLU A 269 5.11 19.24 6.51
CA GLU A 269 5.98 18.71 5.45
C GLU A 269 5.75 19.39 4.09
N LEU A 270 4.64 20.12 3.93
CA LEU A 270 4.31 20.83 2.70
C LEU A 270 5.46 21.69 2.16
N PRO A 271 6.13 22.55 2.97
CA PRO A 271 7.25 23.34 2.48
C PRO A 271 8.43 22.49 2.01
N LEU A 272 8.62 21.31 2.60
CA LEU A 272 9.72 20.42 2.26
C LEU A 272 9.53 19.78 0.87
N TRP A 273 8.42 19.09 0.63
CA TRP A 273 8.22 18.42 -0.65
C TRP A 273 7.92 19.39 -1.80
N LEU A 274 7.25 20.53 -1.57
CA LEU A 274 7.14 21.60 -2.56
C LEU A 274 8.50 22.23 -2.85
N GLY A 275 9.32 22.43 -1.82
CA GLY A 275 10.70 22.89 -1.96
C GLY A 275 11.54 21.93 -2.80
N GLY A 276 11.33 20.63 -2.65
CA GLY A 276 11.96 19.58 -3.45
C GLY A 276 11.55 19.64 -4.93
N LEU A 277 10.25 19.79 -5.17
CA LEU A 277 9.72 19.98 -6.52
C LEU A 277 10.28 21.25 -7.17
N ALA A 278 10.25 22.38 -6.45
CA ALA A 278 10.81 23.65 -6.90
C ALA A 278 12.32 23.54 -7.16
N TRP A 279 13.06 22.83 -6.32
CA TRP A 279 14.49 22.60 -6.52
C TRP A 279 14.79 21.91 -7.84
N CYS A 280 14.03 20.91 -8.24
CA CYS A 280 14.17 20.21 -9.50
C CYS A 280 14.07 21.16 -10.71
N PHE A 281 13.23 22.19 -10.65
CA PHE A 281 12.97 23.07 -11.79
C PHE A 281 13.75 24.38 -11.75
N LEU A 282 13.94 24.96 -10.56
CA LEU A 282 14.43 26.34 -10.42
C LEU A 282 15.93 26.45 -10.15
N THR A 283 16.59 25.34 -9.75
CA THR A 283 18.03 25.40 -9.41
C THR A 283 18.89 24.75 -10.47
N VAL A 284 20.13 25.25 -10.63
CA VAL A 284 21.11 24.69 -11.58
C VAL A 284 21.40 23.22 -11.28
N GLN A 285 21.52 22.87 -9.98
CA GLN A 285 21.81 21.50 -9.57
C GLN A 285 20.59 20.59 -9.74
N GLY A 286 19.39 21.08 -9.41
CA GLY A 286 18.13 20.33 -9.58
C GLY A 286 17.80 20.05 -11.04
N LYS A 287 18.23 20.90 -11.97
CA LYS A 287 17.99 20.72 -13.41
C LYS A 287 18.39 19.33 -13.92
N ARG A 288 19.43 18.73 -13.37
CA ARG A 288 19.90 17.39 -13.69
C ARG A 288 18.90 16.30 -13.31
N PHE A 289 18.09 16.55 -12.30
CA PHE A 289 17.09 15.64 -11.76
C PHE A 289 15.65 16.06 -12.09
N ARG A 290 15.50 17.00 -13.03
CA ARG A 290 14.20 17.55 -13.45
C ARG A 290 13.23 16.48 -13.95
N PHE A 291 13.76 15.35 -14.44
CA PHE A 291 12.94 14.21 -14.87
C PHE A 291 12.07 13.66 -13.72
N LEU A 292 12.56 13.70 -12.47
CA LEU A 292 11.74 13.32 -11.30
C LEU A 292 10.63 14.35 -11.04
N GLY A 293 10.91 15.64 -11.20
CA GLY A 293 9.87 16.67 -11.08
C GLY A 293 8.75 16.50 -12.11
N TRP A 294 9.11 16.27 -13.39
CA TRP A 294 8.13 16.00 -14.44
C TRP A 294 7.35 14.71 -14.19
N ALA A 295 8.03 13.64 -13.80
CA ALA A 295 7.37 12.37 -13.50
C ALA A 295 6.35 12.52 -12.37
N TYR A 296 6.65 13.27 -11.29
CA TYR A 296 5.68 13.57 -10.25
C TYR A 296 4.44 14.29 -10.78
N LEU A 297 4.63 15.34 -11.57
CA LEU A 297 3.51 16.10 -12.13
C LEU A 297 2.63 15.23 -13.04
N ILE A 298 3.25 14.33 -13.82
CA ILE A 298 2.53 13.39 -14.69
C ILE A 298 1.77 12.35 -13.84
N VAL A 299 2.39 11.77 -12.82
CA VAL A 299 1.74 10.83 -11.89
C VAL A 299 0.51 11.49 -11.25
N LEU A 300 0.68 12.71 -10.75
CA LEU A 300 -0.40 13.47 -10.11
C LEU A 300 -1.54 13.76 -11.09
N PHE A 301 -1.20 14.22 -12.29
CA PHE A 301 -2.17 14.50 -13.36
C PHE A 301 -2.95 13.24 -13.76
N LEU A 302 -2.25 12.12 -13.97
CA LEU A 302 -2.89 10.87 -14.37
C LEU A 302 -3.85 10.36 -13.30
N PHE A 303 -3.46 10.32 -12.02
CA PHE A 303 -4.36 9.85 -10.97
C PHE A 303 -5.56 10.77 -10.73
N ILE A 304 -5.40 12.08 -10.87
CA ILE A 304 -6.54 13.02 -10.84
C ILE A 304 -7.47 12.75 -12.03
N SER A 305 -6.93 12.63 -13.25
CA SER A 305 -7.72 12.43 -14.47
C SER A 305 -8.42 11.07 -14.52
N MET A 306 -7.82 10.03 -13.93
CA MET A 306 -8.38 8.69 -13.84
C MET A 306 -9.34 8.52 -12.65
N HIS A 307 -9.64 9.57 -11.87
CA HIS A 307 -10.43 9.49 -10.64
C HIS A 307 -9.89 8.41 -9.67
N GLY A 308 -8.56 8.29 -9.59
CA GLY A 308 -7.87 7.40 -8.67
C GLY A 308 -8.04 7.85 -7.22
N LYS A 309 -7.79 6.93 -6.28
CA LYS A 309 -7.79 7.27 -4.85
C LYS A 309 -6.68 8.29 -4.55
N SER A 310 -6.97 9.27 -3.69
CA SER A 310 -6.04 10.38 -3.41
C SER A 310 -4.69 9.95 -2.80
N TYR A 311 -4.59 8.75 -2.26
CA TYR A 311 -3.33 8.22 -1.73
C TYR A 311 -2.41 7.56 -2.79
N TYR A 312 -2.85 7.34 -4.03
CA TYR A 312 -2.03 6.70 -5.06
C TYR A 312 -0.71 7.41 -5.40
N PRO A 313 -0.58 8.76 -5.32
CA PRO A 313 0.70 9.43 -5.50
C PRO A 313 1.71 9.27 -4.35
N LEU A 314 1.29 8.75 -3.18
CA LEU A 314 2.13 8.69 -1.97
C LEU A 314 3.51 8.00 -2.18
N PRO A 315 3.64 6.95 -2.99
CA PRO A 315 4.94 6.31 -3.27
C PRO A 315 5.98 7.27 -3.86
N TYR A 316 5.57 8.41 -4.41
CA TYR A 316 6.46 9.38 -5.03
C TYR A 316 7.14 10.35 -4.04
N TYR A 317 6.48 10.62 -2.91
CA TYR A 317 6.93 11.68 -1.99
C TYR A 317 8.31 11.47 -1.36
N PRO A 318 8.81 10.27 -1.08
CA PRO A 318 10.17 10.07 -0.60
C PRO A 318 11.24 10.74 -1.50
N MET A 319 11.03 10.76 -2.83
CA MET A 319 11.93 11.43 -3.77
C MET A 319 11.89 12.95 -3.63
N LEU A 320 10.69 13.52 -3.47
CA LEU A 320 10.51 14.96 -3.26
C LEU A 320 11.01 15.41 -1.88
N MET A 321 10.85 14.59 -0.85
CA MET A 321 11.37 14.85 0.49
C MET A 321 12.90 14.84 0.52
N ALA A 322 13.53 13.89 -0.21
CA ALA A 322 14.98 13.88 -0.39
C ALA A 322 15.49 15.15 -1.07
N ALA A 323 14.85 15.56 -2.17
CA ALA A 323 15.17 16.80 -2.89
C ALA A 323 14.90 18.05 -2.04
N GLY A 324 13.81 18.04 -1.27
CA GLY A 324 13.42 19.10 -0.34
C GLY A 324 14.44 19.31 0.78
N GLY A 325 14.97 18.21 1.32
CA GLY A 325 16.07 18.26 2.28
C GLY A 325 17.28 19.01 1.72
N VAL A 326 17.65 18.73 0.46
CA VAL A 326 18.75 19.44 -0.23
C VAL A 326 18.43 20.92 -0.44
N ALA A 327 17.21 21.22 -0.89
CA ALA A 327 16.75 22.59 -1.09
C ALA A 327 16.82 23.40 0.23
N PHE A 328 16.32 22.81 1.30
CA PHE A 328 16.30 23.42 2.62
C PHE A 328 17.73 23.66 3.17
N GLU A 329 18.59 22.64 3.14
CA GLU A 329 19.97 22.76 3.62
C GLU A 329 20.72 23.88 2.90
N ARG A 330 20.55 24.01 1.60
CA ARG A 330 21.16 25.09 0.80
C ARG A 330 20.58 26.46 1.13
N LEU A 331 19.26 26.55 1.32
CA LEU A 331 18.60 27.80 1.71
C LEU A 331 19.14 28.33 3.05
N VAL A 332 19.31 27.42 3.99
CA VAL A 332 19.82 27.75 5.34
C VAL A 332 21.29 28.14 5.28
N SER A 333 22.11 27.38 4.55
CA SER A 333 23.55 27.65 4.41
C SER A 333 23.83 28.97 3.69
N ALA A 334 23.13 29.25 2.59
CA ALA A 334 23.32 30.46 1.79
C ALA A 334 22.94 31.75 2.55
N ARG A 335 22.00 31.67 3.49
CA ARG A 335 21.49 32.83 4.22
C ARG A 335 21.96 32.87 5.67
N ASN A 336 22.88 31.98 6.08
CA ASN A 336 23.38 31.83 7.48
C ASN A 336 22.26 31.78 8.52
N ARG A 337 21.12 31.12 8.18
CA ARG A 337 19.93 31.04 9.04
C ARG A 337 19.99 29.82 9.97
N ARG A 338 20.95 29.82 10.92
CA ARG A 338 21.14 28.70 11.87
C ARG A 338 19.90 28.40 12.71
N SER A 339 19.13 29.42 13.08
CA SER A 339 17.87 29.25 13.83
C SER A 339 16.84 28.46 13.04
N LEU A 340 16.71 28.70 11.73
CA LEU A 340 15.80 27.96 10.86
C LEU A 340 16.25 26.51 10.68
N ALA A 341 17.57 26.25 10.66
CA ALA A 341 18.13 24.89 10.57
C ALA A 341 17.73 23.99 11.74
N VAL A 342 17.40 24.58 12.88
CA VAL A 342 16.94 23.86 14.08
C VAL A 342 15.43 23.93 14.23
N ALA A 343 14.84 25.11 14.05
CA ALA A 343 13.41 25.34 14.30
C ALA A 343 12.52 24.52 13.37
N PHE A 344 12.80 24.48 12.04
CA PHE A 344 11.96 23.77 11.10
C PHE A 344 11.94 22.24 11.33
N PRO A 345 13.10 21.54 11.44
CA PRO A 345 13.11 20.12 11.81
C PRO A 345 12.42 19.83 13.14
N LEU A 346 12.61 20.68 14.15
CA LEU A 346 11.98 20.49 15.46
C LEU A 346 10.45 20.58 15.37
N ILE A 347 9.93 21.60 14.69
CA ILE A 347 8.48 21.77 14.47
C ILE A 347 7.92 20.60 13.68
N MET A 348 8.61 20.15 12.63
CA MET A 348 8.23 18.99 11.83
C MET A 348 8.18 17.71 12.68
N VAL A 349 9.19 17.49 13.54
CA VAL A 349 9.21 16.34 14.46
C VAL A 349 8.06 16.40 15.46
N ILE A 350 7.81 17.55 16.08
CA ILE A 350 6.71 17.71 17.04
C ILE A 350 5.36 17.43 16.37
N GLY A 351 5.12 17.99 15.18
CA GLY A 351 3.90 17.75 14.41
C GLY A 351 3.77 16.29 13.98
N GLY A 352 4.85 15.68 13.49
CA GLY A 352 4.85 14.29 13.06
C GLY A 352 4.62 13.32 14.22
N VAL A 353 5.25 13.54 15.38
CA VAL A 353 5.01 12.73 16.58
C VAL A 353 3.55 12.81 17.02
N ALA A 354 2.93 13.99 16.94
CA ALA A 354 1.52 14.17 17.24
C ALA A 354 0.60 13.42 16.25
N THR A 355 1.06 13.10 15.04
CA THR A 355 0.25 12.36 14.05
C THR A 355 0.50 10.85 14.05
N ILE A 356 1.49 10.32 14.77
CA ILE A 356 1.78 8.88 14.86
C ILE A 356 0.52 8.05 15.15
N PRO A 357 -0.35 8.42 16.13
CA PRO A 357 -1.53 7.62 16.45
C PRO A 357 -2.55 7.49 15.31
N PHE A 358 -2.47 8.31 14.26
CA PHE A 358 -3.33 8.19 13.07
C PHE A 358 -2.81 7.19 12.04
N GLY A 359 -1.52 6.85 12.09
CA GLY A 359 -0.89 5.88 11.20
C GLY A 359 -0.59 4.53 11.85
N VAL A 360 -0.28 4.52 13.15
CA VAL A 360 0.05 3.30 13.90
C VAL A 360 -0.84 3.19 15.12
N PRO A 361 -1.48 2.03 15.39
CA PRO A 361 -2.37 1.85 16.54
C PRO A 361 -1.59 1.72 17.86
N VAL A 362 -0.94 2.81 18.30
CA VAL A 362 -0.16 2.85 19.55
C VAL A 362 -1.02 3.17 20.79
N LEU A 363 -2.27 3.59 20.60
CA LEU A 363 -3.18 3.95 21.67
C LEU A 363 -4.34 2.94 21.77
N PRO A 364 -4.83 2.59 22.98
CA PRO A 364 -6.10 1.88 23.14
C PRO A 364 -7.26 2.67 22.52
N VAL A 365 -8.30 1.98 22.02
CA VAL A 365 -9.42 2.59 21.28
C VAL A 365 -10.03 3.79 21.99
N ALA A 366 -10.39 3.65 23.30
CA ALA A 366 -11.00 4.73 24.06
C ALA A 366 -10.09 5.97 24.21
N THR A 367 -8.78 5.77 24.27
CA THR A 367 -7.80 6.86 24.32
C THR A 367 -7.64 7.49 22.95
N PHE A 368 -7.60 6.67 21.89
CA PHE A 368 -7.53 7.16 20.51
C PHE A 368 -8.74 8.02 20.15
N LEU A 369 -9.95 7.59 20.48
CA LEU A 369 -11.18 8.36 20.21
C LEU A 369 -11.15 9.75 20.88
N ARG A 370 -10.70 9.82 22.14
CA ARG A 370 -10.51 11.12 22.83
C ARG A 370 -9.42 11.96 22.17
N TYR A 371 -8.32 11.34 21.76
CA TYR A 371 -7.22 12.04 21.09
C TYR A 371 -7.63 12.58 19.72
N SER A 372 -8.26 11.76 18.91
CA SER A 372 -8.64 12.09 17.54
C SER A 372 -9.75 13.14 17.46
N SER A 373 -10.60 13.28 18.49
CA SER A 373 -11.63 14.33 18.56
C SER A 373 -11.04 15.74 18.57
N GLY A 374 -9.81 15.90 19.08
CA GLY A 374 -9.06 17.16 19.04
C GLY A 374 -8.39 17.48 17.68
N LEU A 375 -8.30 16.50 16.78
CA LEU A 375 -7.60 16.58 15.50
C LEU A 375 -8.44 15.99 14.33
N PRO A 376 -9.68 16.45 14.12
CA PRO A 376 -10.60 15.81 13.17
C PRO A 376 -10.13 15.87 11.72
N MET A 377 -9.22 16.80 11.37
CA MET A 377 -8.69 16.94 10.01
C MET A 377 -7.89 15.73 9.54
N PHE A 378 -7.32 14.94 10.45
CA PHE A 378 -6.54 13.73 10.12
C PHE A 378 -7.40 12.48 9.94
N GLN A 379 -8.72 12.56 10.12
CA GLN A 379 -9.67 11.49 9.81
C GLN A 379 -10.05 11.53 8.32
N VAL A 380 -9.08 11.22 7.44
CA VAL A 380 -9.33 11.23 6.00
C VAL A 380 -10.15 10.01 5.61
N ARG A 381 -11.26 10.22 4.91
CA ARG A 381 -12.10 9.15 4.35
C ARG A 381 -11.58 8.79 2.96
N VAL A 382 -11.32 7.51 2.75
CA VAL A 382 -10.79 6.97 1.49
C VAL A 382 -11.86 6.24 0.68
N GLU A 383 -12.87 5.69 1.35
CA GLU A 383 -14.00 4.96 0.75
C GLU A 383 -15.34 5.54 1.22
N SER A 384 -16.42 5.20 0.53
CA SER A 384 -17.74 5.83 0.67
C SER A 384 -18.54 5.37 1.90
N ASP A 385 -17.97 4.64 2.84
CA ASP A 385 -18.68 4.09 3.99
C ASP A 385 -18.98 5.14 5.08
N PRO A 386 -20.25 5.31 5.53
CA PRO A 386 -20.67 6.58 6.12
C PRO A 386 -20.56 6.74 7.65
N LYS A 387 -20.55 5.68 8.48
CA LYS A 387 -20.72 5.89 9.93
C LYS A 387 -19.90 4.94 10.80
N VAL A 388 -18.63 5.23 10.99
CA VAL A 388 -17.80 4.51 11.95
C VAL A 388 -17.24 5.45 13.02
N SER A 389 -17.11 4.96 14.25
CA SER A 389 -16.51 5.71 15.36
C SER A 389 -15.00 5.87 15.21
N LEU A 390 -14.34 4.94 14.51
CA LEU A 390 -12.92 4.93 14.21
C LEU A 390 -12.65 5.33 12.74
N PRO A 391 -11.48 5.87 12.39
CA PRO A 391 -11.06 5.95 11.00
C PRO A 391 -11.11 4.56 10.34
N GLN A 392 -11.45 4.50 9.05
CA GLN A 392 -11.56 3.26 8.28
C GLN A 392 -10.36 2.33 8.47
N LEU A 393 -9.13 2.88 8.42
CA LEU A 393 -7.90 2.12 8.67
C LEU A 393 -7.96 1.25 9.94
N TYR A 394 -8.57 1.76 11.00
CA TYR A 394 -8.67 1.05 12.27
C TYR A 394 -9.96 0.25 12.38
N ALA A 395 -11.08 0.76 11.87
CA ALA A 395 -12.35 0.02 11.88
C ALA A 395 -12.24 -1.32 11.15
N ASP A 396 -11.51 -1.38 10.05
CA ASP A 396 -11.19 -2.60 9.29
C ASP A 396 -10.31 -3.62 10.06
N MET A 397 -9.84 -3.28 11.26
CA MET A 397 -9.08 -4.20 12.14
C MET A 397 -9.93 -4.88 13.22
N PHE A 398 -11.23 -4.60 13.28
CA PHE A 398 -12.11 -5.09 14.34
C PHE A 398 -13.18 -6.07 13.82
N GLY A 399 -13.65 -6.91 14.71
CA GLY A 399 -14.80 -7.80 14.48
C GLY A 399 -14.44 -9.22 14.08
N TRP A 400 -13.35 -9.47 13.43
CA TRP A 400 -13.01 -10.73 12.74
C TRP A 400 -13.03 -11.97 13.65
N LYS A 401 -12.42 -11.89 14.84
CA LYS A 401 -12.41 -13.00 15.80
C LYS A 401 -13.80 -13.25 16.39
N ASN A 402 -14.54 -12.18 16.70
CA ASN A 402 -15.92 -12.30 17.20
C ASN A 402 -16.83 -12.96 16.16
N MET A 403 -16.71 -12.53 14.91
CA MET A 403 -17.42 -13.11 13.77
C MET A 403 -17.18 -14.63 13.67
N ALA A 404 -15.92 -15.06 13.68
CA ALA A 404 -15.59 -16.48 13.64
C ALA A 404 -16.16 -17.27 14.83
N ASN A 405 -16.19 -16.68 16.03
CA ASN A 405 -16.78 -17.31 17.20
C ASN A 405 -18.31 -17.49 17.05
N VAL A 406 -19.04 -16.43 16.65
CA VAL A 406 -20.49 -16.49 16.44
C VAL A 406 -20.86 -17.52 15.37
N VAL A 407 -20.12 -17.53 14.24
CA VAL A 407 -20.32 -18.53 13.17
C VAL A 407 -20.03 -19.94 13.68
N SER A 408 -19.00 -20.11 14.53
CA SER A 408 -18.69 -21.39 15.14
C SER A 408 -19.81 -21.89 16.05
N ASP A 409 -20.39 -21.00 16.87
CA ASP A 409 -21.53 -21.36 17.75
C ASP A 409 -22.75 -21.81 16.94
N VAL A 410 -23.01 -21.16 15.80
CA VAL A 410 -24.07 -21.56 14.87
C VAL A 410 -23.73 -22.91 14.22
N TYR A 411 -22.53 -23.08 13.70
CA TYR A 411 -22.09 -24.31 13.03
C TYR A 411 -22.19 -25.53 13.95
N HIS A 412 -21.78 -25.41 15.20
CA HIS A 412 -21.84 -26.51 16.19
C HIS A 412 -23.26 -26.86 16.67
N LYS A 413 -24.24 -25.98 16.53
CA LYS A 413 -25.65 -26.24 16.77
C LYS A 413 -26.32 -27.05 15.64
N ILE A 414 -25.72 -27.09 14.44
CA ILE A 414 -26.23 -27.90 13.34
C ILE A 414 -26.06 -29.38 13.68
N PRO A 415 -27.08 -30.22 13.39
CA PRO A 415 -27.02 -31.68 13.65
C PRO A 415 -25.77 -32.30 13.02
N ALA A 416 -25.11 -33.22 13.72
CA ALA A 416 -23.82 -33.81 13.28
C ALA A 416 -23.90 -34.46 11.89
N GLY A 417 -25.04 -35.07 11.52
CA GLY A 417 -25.25 -35.69 10.22
C GLY A 417 -25.36 -34.69 9.04
N GLU A 418 -25.74 -33.44 9.33
CA GLU A 418 -25.85 -32.35 8.35
C GLU A 418 -24.59 -31.50 8.28
N ARG A 419 -23.90 -31.34 9.41
CA ARG A 419 -22.77 -30.43 9.62
C ARG A 419 -21.64 -30.61 8.60
N SER A 420 -21.29 -31.85 8.25
CA SER A 420 -20.21 -32.12 7.29
C SER A 420 -20.52 -31.65 5.87
N ARG A 421 -21.80 -31.42 5.54
CA ARG A 421 -22.29 -30.93 4.23
C ARG A 421 -22.64 -29.44 4.27
N CYS A 422 -22.54 -28.80 5.46
CA CYS A 422 -22.89 -27.41 5.64
C CYS A 422 -21.75 -26.50 5.22
N ALA A 423 -21.97 -25.67 4.20
CA ALA A 423 -21.04 -24.64 3.76
C ALA A 423 -21.10 -23.41 4.65
N ILE A 424 -20.03 -22.62 4.68
CA ILE A 424 -20.01 -21.28 5.28
C ILE A 424 -19.76 -20.28 4.14
N LEU A 425 -20.81 -19.53 3.78
CA LEU A 425 -20.76 -18.50 2.74
C LEU A 425 -20.69 -17.13 3.38
N ALA A 426 -19.57 -16.47 3.19
CA ALA A 426 -19.33 -15.11 3.68
C ALA A 426 -19.65 -14.07 2.60
N GLY A 427 -20.18 -12.91 2.97
CA GLY A 427 -20.56 -11.84 2.07
C GLY A 427 -19.36 -11.19 1.38
N ASN A 428 -18.20 -11.11 2.06
CA ASN A 428 -17.00 -10.53 1.46
C ASN A 428 -15.71 -11.31 1.78
N TYR A 429 -14.61 -10.96 1.08
CA TYR A 429 -13.31 -11.64 1.21
C TYR A 429 -12.68 -11.51 2.61
N GLY A 430 -12.94 -10.40 3.33
CA GLY A 430 -12.43 -10.18 4.69
C GLY A 430 -13.10 -11.12 5.68
N GLU A 431 -14.43 -11.26 5.60
CA GLU A 431 -15.23 -12.21 6.36
C GLU A 431 -14.80 -13.66 6.09
N ALA A 432 -14.68 -14.04 4.81
CA ALA A 432 -14.20 -15.36 4.41
C ALA A 432 -12.79 -15.63 4.94
N GLY A 433 -11.89 -14.67 4.81
CA GLY A 433 -10.52 -14.74 5.33
C GLY A 433 -10.48 -14.85 6.86
N ALA A 434 -11.41 -14.22 7.58
CA ALA A 434 -11.54 -14.36 9.03
C ALA A 434 -11.92 -15.79 9.43
N ILE A 435 -12.89 -16.40 8.75
CA ILE A 435 -13.25 -17.80 8.96
C ILE A 435 -12.06 -18.70 8.62
N ASP A 436 -11.36 -18.45 7.52
CA ASP A 436 -10.22 -19.26 7.09
C ASP A 436 -9.03 -19.19 8.06
N TYR A 437 -8.84 -18.05 8.73
CA TYR A 437 -7.74 -17.86 9.69
C TYR A 437 -8.10 -18.35 11.10
N TYR A 438 -9.26 -17.97 11.64
CA TYR A 438 -9.66 -18.30 13.02
C TYR A 438 -10.37 -19.64 13.11
N GLY A 439 -11.09 -20.02 12.06
CA GLY A 439 -11.98 -21.18 12.02
C GLY A 439 -11.32 -22.54 12.28
N PRO A 440 -10.10 -22.83 11.79
CA PRO A 440 -9.45 -24.14 12.06
C PRO A 440 -9.31 -24.47 13.54
N LYS A 441 -9.04 -23.45 14.40
CA LYS A 441 -8.99 -23.63 15.87
C LYS A 441 -10.38 -23.81 16.51
N LEU A 442 -11.43 -23.47 15.79
CA LEU A 442 -12.83 -23.55 16.20
C LEU A 442 -13.56 -24.74 15.57
N GLY A 443 -12.86 -25.59 14.80
CA GLY A 443 -13.45 -26.74 14.10
C GLY A 443 -14.32 -26.36 12.92
N LEU A 444 -14.17 -25.16 12.34
CA LEU A 444 -14.90 -24.71 11.16
C LEU A 444 -14.22 -25.20 9.86
N PRO A 445 -15.00 -25.51 8.83
CA PRO A 445 -14.47 -25.70 7.49
C PRO A 445 -14.03 -24.36 6.89
N LYS A 446 -13.30 -24.43 5.78
CA LYS A 446 -12.93 -23.26 4.98
C LYS A 446 -14.16 -22.57 4.41
N ALA A 447 -14.21 -21.25 4.46
CA ALA A 447 -15.29 -20.46 3.89
C ALA A 447 -15.29 -20.46 2.36
N ILE A 448 -16.43 -20.11 1.80
CA ILE A 448 -16.61 -19.71 0.41
C ILE A 448 -17.14 -18.27 0.38
N SER A 449 -16.91 -17.54 -0.70
CA SER A 449 -17.46 -16.19 -0.89
C SER A 449 -17.57 -15.86 -2.37
N GLY A 450 -18.56 -15.08 -2.74
CA GLY A 450 -18.69 -14.53 -4.08
C GLY A 450 -17.72 -13.38 -4.40
N HIS A 451 -16.90 -12.95 -3.44
CA HIS A 451 -16.10 -11.74 -3.56
C HIS A 451 -14.68 -12.03 -4.09
N ASN A 452 -14.30 -11.30 -5.14
CA ASN A 452 -12.97 -11.33 -5.75
C ASN A 452 -12.44 -12.76 -5.98
N SER A 453 -11.21 -13.09 -5.55
CA SER A 453 -10.62 -14.40 -5.83
C SER A 453 -11.33 -15.58 -5.14
N TYR A 454 -12.09 -15.35 -4.09
CA TYR A 454 -12.94 -16.40 -3.51
C TYR A 454 -14.02 -16.86 -4.48
N PHE A 455 -14.58 -15.96 -5.31
CA PHE A 455 -15.51 -16.33 -6.36
C PHE A 455 -14.87 -17.26 -7.39
N ASP A 456 -13.65 -16.96 -7.80
CA ASP A 456 -12.88 -17.77 -8.76
C ASP A 456 -12.51 -19.15 -8.21
N TRP A 457 -12.28 -19.28 -6.89
CA TRP A 457 -12.06 -20.56 -6.23
C TRP A 457 -13.33 -21.40 -6.10
N GLY A 458 -14.50 -20.81 -6.33
CA GLY A 458 -15.79 -21.48 -6.46
C GLY A 458 -16.43 -21.96 -5.15
N PRO A 459 -17.60 -22.61 -5.26
CA PRO A 459 -18.35 -23.10 -4.11
C PRO A 459 -17.78 -24.41 -3.54
N ARG A 460 -16.59 -24.83 -3.95
CA ARG A 460 -15.96 -26.12 -3.61
C ARG A 460 -16.91 -27.29 -3.95
N ASN A 461 -16.96 -28.30 -3.10
CA ASN A 461 -17.81 -29.50 -3.30
C ASN A 461 -19.16 -29.41 -2.57
N TYR A 462 -19.58 -28.21 -2.17
CA TYR A 462 -20.85 -28.05 -1.46
C TYR A 462 -22.04 -28.04 -2.44
N THR A 463 -23.06 -28.80 -2.09
CA THR A 463 -24.31 -28.90 -2.88
C THR A 463 -25.28 -27.76 -2.58
N GLY A 464 -25.17 -27.15 -1.38
CA GLY A 464 -26.07 -26.12 -0.90
C GLY A 464 -27.19 -26.62 0.00
N GLU A 465 -27.23 -27.94 0.32
CA GLU A 465 -28.27 -28.52 1.19
C GLU A 465 -28.33 -27.84 2.56
N CYS A 466 -27.21 -27.41 3.10
CA CYS A 466 -27.06 -26.57 4.29
C CYS A 466 -26.01 -25.49 4.01
N VAL A 467 -26.35 -24.23 4.23
CA VAL A 467 -25.41 -23.10 4.10
C VAL A 467 -25.62 -22.13 5.25
N ILE A 468 -24.56 -21.85 6.00
CA ILE A 468 -24.52 -20.71 6.92
C ILE A 468 -24.11 -19.50 6.10
N ILE A 469 -24.95 -18.47 6.03
CA ILE A 469 -24.72 -17.24 5.26
C ILE A 469 -24.73 -16.04 6.20
N PHE A 470 -23.79 -15.11 6.00
CA PHE A 470 -23.75 -13.82 6.70
C PHE A 470 -23.13 -12.75 5.77
N GLY A 471 -23.47 -11.48 6.02
CA GLY A 471 -23.04 -10.37 5.19
C GLY A 471 -23.94 -10.07 3.98
N ASP A 472 -24.88 -10.93 3.64
CA ASP A 472 -25.81 -10.75 2.53
C ASP A 472 -27.22 -10.34 2.98
N PRO A 473 -27.97 -9.56 2.18
CA PRO A 473 -29.36 -9.19 2.49
C PRO A 473 -30.32 -10.37 2.43
N THR A 474 -31.21 -10.48 3.40
CA THR A 474 -32.24 -11.53 3.49
C THR A 474 -33.09 -11.67 2.23
N GLU A 475 -33.45 -10.56 1.58
CA GLU A 475 -34.28 -10.54 0.38
C GLU A 475 -33.66 -11.23 -0.83
N GLN A 476 -32.33 -11.38 -0.85
CA GLN A 476 -31.64 -12.11 -1.91
C GLN A 476 -31.65 -13.61 -1.62
N LEU A 477 -31.50 -14.01 -0.35
CA LEU A 477 -31.39 -15.41 0.04
C LEU A 477 -32.68 -16.19 -0.22
N THR A 478 -33.83 -15.58 0.01
CA THR A 478 -35.15 -16.19 -0.25
C THR A 478 -35.45 -16.47 -1.74
N LYS A 479 -34.62 -15.92 -2.65
CA LYS A 479 -34.70 -16.24 -4.08
C LYS A 479 -34.01 -17.53 -4.46
N PHE A 480 -33.15 -18.06 -3.58
CA PHE A 480 -32.31 -19.22 -3.87
C PHE A 480 -32.53 -20.38 -2.89
N PHE A 481 -33.15 -20.12 -1.73
CA PHE A 481 -33.34 -21.10 -0.68
C PHE A 481 -34.78 -21.11 -0.20
N GLY A 482 -35.40 -22.29 -0.17
CA GLY A 482 -36.76 -22.47 0.32
C GLY A 482 -36.91 -22.30 1.86
N GLU A 483 -35.79 -22.42 2.58
CA GLU A 483 -35.76 -22.20 4.05
C GLU A 483 -34.60 -21.23 4.36
N VAL A 484 -34.92 -20.07 4.96
CA VAL A 484 -33.97 -19.06 5.41
C VAL A 484 -34.32 -18.67 6.84
N GLU A 485 -33.52 -19.08 7.80
CA GLU A 485 -33.72 -18.83 9.23
C GLU A 485 -32.59 -17.95 9.78
N GLN A 486 -32.92 -16.79 10.34
CA GLN A 486 -31.94 -15.98 11.07
C GLN A 486 -31.72 -16.59 12.45
N VAL A 487 -30.50 -17.06 12.72
CA VAL A 487 -30.16 -17.79 13.95
C VAL A 487 -29.24 -17.02 14.90
N ALA A 488 -28.58 -15.97 14.41
CA ALA A 488 -27.69 -15.13 15.23
C ALA A 488 -27.51 -13.75 14.60
N THR A 489 -26.83 -12.86 15.31
CA THR A 489 -26.36 -11.56 14.82
C THR A 489 -24.94 -11.34 15.33
N ILE A 490 -24.01 -11.01 14.45
CA ILE A 490 -22.64 -10.61 14.79
C ILE A 490 -22.69 -9.12 15.12
N SER A 491 -22.27 -8.73 16.33
CA SER A 491 -22.26 -7.34 16.74
C SER A 491 -20.84 -6.90 17.14
N ASN A 492 -20.38 -5.81 16.57
CA ASN A 492 -19.11 -5.20 16.92
C ASN A 492 -19.13 -3.67 16.69
N PRO A 493 -19.18 -2.86 17.78
CA PRO A 493 -19.36 -1.41 17.69
C PRO A 493 -18.16 -0.64 17.11
N HIS A 494 -17.00 -1.28 16.95
CA HIS A 494 -15.79 -0.67 16.44
C HIS A 494 -15.43 -1.08 15.01
N ALA A 495 -16.15 -2.08 14.47
CA ALA A 495 -15.96 -2.52 13.09
C ALA A 495 -16.51 -1.50 12.08
N MET A 496 -16.22 -1.71 10.80
CA MET A 496 -16.86 -0.99 9.71
C MET A 496 -18.38 -1.13 9.78
N ASP A 497 -19.11 -0.14 9.27
CA ASP A 497 -20.59 -0.12 9.35
C ASP A 497 -21.22 -1.38 8.78
N VAL A 498 -20.69 -1.85 7.65
CA VAL A 498 -21.12 -3.09 6.98
C VAL A 498 -20.85 -4.36 7.80
N GLU A 499 -19.94 -4.29 8.77
CA GLU A 499 -19.54 -5.38 9.66
C GLU A 499 -20.19 -5.25 11.06
N GLN A 500 -21.08 -4.25 11.25
CA GLN A 500 -21.84 -4.08 12.48
C GLN A 500 -23.22 -4.70 12.34
N ASN A 501 -23.65 -5.46 13.38
CA ASN A 501 -24.98 -6.07 13.46
C ASN A 501 -25.30 -6.97 12.24
N VAL A 502 -24.33 -7.75 11.79
CA VAL A 502 -24.44 -8.63 10.63
C VAL A 502 -25.31 -9.83 10.99
N PRO A 503 -26.46 -10.06 10.31
CA PRO A 503 -27.30 -11.23 10.56
C PRO A 503 -26.62 -12.51 10.06
N VAL A 504 -26.82 -13.60 10.77
CA VAL A 504 -26.34 -14.94 10.41
C VAL A 504 -27.55 -15.82 10.16
N PHE A 505 -27.61 -16.40 8.96
CA PHE A 505 -28.69 -17.25 8.51
C PHE A 505 -28.23 -18.69 8.37
N VAL A 506 -29.13 -19.63 8.61
CA VAL A 506 -29.03 -21.01 8.15
C VAL A 506 -30.03 -21.21 7.03
N CYS A 507 -29.50 -21.46 5.84
CA CYS A 507 -30.28 -21.65 4.62
C CYS A 507 -30.31 -23.12 4.22
N ARG A 508 -31.51 -23.61 3.82
CA ARG A 508 -31.73 -24.98 3.39
C ARG A 508 -32.65 -25.01 2.17
N LYS A 509 -32.76 -26.18 1.56
CA LYS A 509 -33.60 -26.42 0.38
C LYS A 509 -33.24 -25.44 -0.75
N PRO A 510 -32.02 -25.52 -1.30
CA PRO A 510 -31.65 -24.69 -2.44
C PRO A 510 -32.53 -25.02 -3.65
N ASP A 511 -32.96 -24.02 -4.41
CA ASP A 511 -33.76 -24.20 -5.63
C ASP A 511 -32.98 -24.91 -6.73
N ALA A 512 -31.64 -24.83 -6.69
CA ALA A 512 -30.73 -25.56 -7.56
C ALA A 512 -29.40 -25.81 -6.83
N PRO A 513 -28.55 -26.74 -7.29
CA PRO A 513 -27.22 -26.96 -6.73
C PRO A 513 -26.42 -25.65 -6.62
N LEU A 514 -25.64 -25.49 -5.54
CA LEU A 514 -24.90 -24.27 -5.25
C LEU A 514 -24.00 -23.84 -6.43
N ALA A 515 -23.42 -24.78 -7.16
CA ALA A 515 -22.63 -24.50 -8.35
C ALA A 515 -23.44 -23.82 -9.47
N THR A 516 -24.73 -24.12 -9.59
CA THR A 516 -25.65 -23.52 -10.59
C THR A 516 -26.01 -22.09 -10.22
N ILE A 517 -26.26 -21.82 -8.92
CA ILE A 517 -26.62 -20.49 -8.45
C ILE A 517 -25.40 -19.61 -8.15
N TRP A 518 -24.18 -20.18 -8.16
CA TRP A 518 -22.93 -19.49 -7.82
C TRP A 518 -22.70 -18.18 -8.59
N PRO A 519 -22.97 -18.08 -9.90
CA PRO A 519 -22.80 -16.81 -10.64
C PRO A 519 -23.58 -15.63 -10.08
N HIS A 520 -24.68 -15.86 -9.33
CA HIS A 520 -25.48 -14.78 -8.73
C HIS A 520 -24.83 -14.16 -7.49
N PHE A 521 -23.85 -14.86 -6.90
CA PHE A 521 -23.06 -14.35 -5.78
C PHE A 521 -21.81 -13.56 -6.22
N LYS A 522 -21.56 -13.45 -7.56
CA LYS A 522 -20.38 -12.77 -8.09
C LYS A 522 -20.32 -11.30 -7.65
N MET A 523 -19.28 -10.93 -6.91
CA MET A 523 -18.97 -9.58 -6.50
C MET A 523 -17.48 -9.28 -6.77
N ILE A 524 -17.20 -8.52 -7.81
CA ILE A 524 -15.85 -8.13 -8.21
C ILE A 524 -15.71 -6.61 -7.97
N ILE A 525 -14.91 -6.21 -6.94
CA ILE A 525 -14.80 -4.79 -6.57
C ILE A 525 -13.46 -4.47 -5.87
#